data_d952dbf134b6e4509b0200448f49b983
#
_entry.id   d952dbf134b6e4509b0200448f49b983
#
_cell.length_a   1.000
_cell.length_b   1.000
_cell.length_c   1.000
_cell.angle_alpha   90.00
_cell.angle_beta   90.00
_cell.angle_gamma   90.00
#
_symmetry.space_group_name_H-M   'P 1'
#
loop_
_entity.id
_entity.type
_entity.pdbx_description
1 polymer ?
#
loop_
_entity_poly.entity_id
_entity_poly.type
_entity_poly.pdbx_seq_one_letter_code
_entity_poly.pdbx_strand_id
1 'polypeptide(L)'
;MSLEASFPRLRETGYRITSPATNEYNCIAWAAGESDRWWWPDPSGISYWPEGAPRQETLEAFLVAFSTVGFELCSSEVPEGGVEKVAIYVNAQGEPTHMARQLSSGEWTSKLGKSEDIEHQFDSLDGSQVYGSVAYILKRSL
;
A
#
# COMPACT_ATOMS: atom_id res chain seq x y z
N MET A 1 -19.48 9.31 -0.25
CA MET A 1 -18.70 9.44 0.98
C MET A 1 -17.39 10.13 0.67
N SER A 2 -17.00 11.11 1.46
CA SER A 2 -15.77 11.85 1.22
C SER A 2 -14.55 11.07 1.74
N LEU A 3 -13.39 11.36 1.16
CA LEU A 3 -12.14 10.76 1.63
C LEU A 3 -11.87 11.12 3.09
N GLU A 4 -12.19 12.34 3.49
CA GLU A 4 -11.96 12.79 4.85
C GLU A 4 -12.88 12.12 5.86
N ALA A 5 -14.04 11.64 5.44
CA ALA A 5 -14.92 10.86 6.31
C ALA A 5 -14.33 9.48 6.58
N SER A 6 -13.72 8.85 5.58
CA SER A 6 -13.07 7.55 5.72
C SER A 6 -11.72 7.65 6.41
N PHE A 7 -11.01 8.76 6.18
CA PHE A 7 -9.66 8.98 6.70
C PHE A 7 -9.57 10.37 7.34
N PRO A 8 -10.06 10.50 8.58
CA PRO A 8 -10.16 11.82 9.24
C PRO A 8 -8.83 12.59 9.33
N ARG A 9 -7.71 11.90 9.42
CA ARG A 9 -6.41 12.56 9.51
C ARG A 9 -6.01 13.32 8.25
N LEU A 10 -6.63 13.02 7.10
CA LEU A 10 -6.34 13.74 5.87
C LEU A 10 -6.64 15.23 5.98
N ARG A 11 -7.64 15.60 6.75
CA ARG A 11 -7.98 17.01 6.99
C ARG A 11 -6.84 17.73 7.71
N GLU A 12 -6.19 17.06 8.64
CA GLU A 12 -5.12 17.63 9.44
C GLU A 12 -3.77 17.66 8.71
N THR A 13 -3.45 16.57 8.01
CA THR A 13 -2.15 16.41 7.36
C THR A 13 -2.09 16.98 5.96
N GLY A 14 -3.26 17.18 5.34
CA GLY A 14 -3.34 17.55 3.93
C GLY A 14 -3.13 16.37 3.02
N TYR A 15 -3.60 16.49 1.79
CA TYR A 15 -3.44 15.47 0.75
C TYR A 15 -3.73 16.09 -0.61
N ARG A 16 -3.35 15.36 -1.67
CA ARG A 16 -3.61 15.80 -3.04
C ARG A 16 -4.07 14.60 -3.86
N ILE A 17 -5.15 14.76 -4.61
CA ILE A 17 -5.61 13.74 -5.55
C ILE A 17 -4.72 13.81 -6.78
N THR A 18 -4.07 12.70 -7.14
CA THR A 18 -3.10 12.65 -8.23
C THR A 18 -3.61 11.94 -9.47
N SER A 19 -4.65 11.10 -9.34
CA SER A 19 -5.24 10.40 -10.47
C SER A 19 -6.72 10.17 -10.22
N PRO A 20 -7.55 10.12 -11.29
CA PRO A 20 -8.97 9.85 -11.12
C PRO A 20 -9.24 8.42 -10.65
N ALA A 21 -10.44 8.18 -10.15
CA ALA A 21 -10.87 6.84 -9.73
C ALA A 21 -10.81 5.88 -10.92
N THR A 22 -10.31 4.67 -10.66
CA THR A 22 -10.24 3.59 -11.66
C THR A 22 -10.21 2.25 -10.96
N ASN A 23 -10.71 1.20 -11.65
CA ASN A 23 -10.62 -0.16 -11.15
C ASN A 23 -9.60 -1.01 -11.91
N GLU A 24 -8.71 -0.39 -12.68
CA GLU A 24 -7.69 -1.09 -13.45
C GLU A 24 -6.57 -1.66 -12.58
N TYR A 25 -6.34 -1.09 -11.40
CA TYR A 25 -5.34 -1.57 -10.45
C TYR A 25 -5.79 -1.24 -9.03
N ASN A 26 -5.17 -1.89 -8.05
CA ASN A 26 -5.49 -1.67 -6.63
C ASN A 26 -4.27 -1.14 -5.87
N CYS A 27 -4.43 -0.93 -4.56
CA CYS A 27 -3.38 -0.38 -3.71
C CYS A 27 -2.14 -1.28 -3.66
N ILE A 28 -2.31 -2.59 -3.69
CA ILE A 28 -1.18 -3.52 -3.62
C ILE A 28 -0.36 -3.45 -4.90
N ALA A 29 -1.01 -3.47 -6.06
CA ALA A 29 -0.34 -3.31 -7.35
C ALA A 29 0.39 -1.96 -7.42
N TRP A 30 -0.28 -0.89 -6.98
CA TRP A 30 0.30 0.45 -6.97
C TRP A 30 1.56 0.51 -6.12
N ALA A 31 1.56 -0.11 -4.94
CA ALA A 31 2.73 -0.19 -4.09
C ALA A 31 3.88 -0.94 -4.75
N ALA A 32 3.56 -1.98 -5.53
CA ALA A 32 4.57 -2.74 -6.27
C ALA A 32 5.07 -2.02 -7.53
N GLY A 33 4.48 -0.87 -7.87
CA GLY A 33 4.87 -0.08 -9.04
C GLY A 33 4.10 -0.40 -10.31
N GLU A 34 2.94 -1.04 -10.20
CA GLU A 34 2.12 -1.42 -11.35
C GLU A 34 0.78 -0.69 -11.34
N SER A 35 0.26 -0.39 -12.52
CA SER A 35 -1.01 0.32 -12.68
C SER A 35 -1.89 -0.29 -13.77
N ASP A 36 -1.64 -1.54 -14.14
CA ASP A 36 -2.35 -2.21 -15.24
C ASP A 36 -3.05 -3.51 -14.84
N ARG A 37 -3.01 -3.88 -13.56
CA ARG A 37 -3.68 -5.09 -13.07
C ARG A 37 -3.81 -5.02 -11.56
N TRP A 38 -4.71 -5.88 -11.02
CA TRP A 38 -4.88 -6.05 -9.58
C TRP A 38 -3.92 -7.10 -9.05
N TRP A 39 -3.37 -6.84 -7.87
CA TRP A 39 -2.62 -7.81 -7.08
C TRP A 39 -3.46 -8.20 -5.88
N TRP A 40 -3.83 -9.46 -5.78
CA TRP A 40 -4.54 -9.95 -4.60
C TRP A 40 -4.39 -11.47 -4.51
N PRO A 41 -4.22 -12.03 -3.30
CA PRO A 41 -4.01 -13.48 -3.13
C PRO A 41 -5.33 -14.24 -3.07
N ASP A 42 -6.25 -14.02 -3.99
CA ASP A 42 -7.50 -14.75 -4.00
C ASP A 42 -7.26 -16.21 -4.38
N PRO A 43 -7.90 -17.17 -3.66
CA PRO A 43 -7.67 -18.59 -3.91
C PRO A 43 -8.09 -19.05 -5.31
N SER A 44 -9.03 -18.34 -5.94
CA SER A 44 -9.52 -18.69 -7.27
C SER A 44 -8.55 -18.32 -8.39
N GLY A 45 -7.53 -17.47 -8.11
CA GLY A 45 -6.55 -17.08 -9.10
C GLY A 45 -7.03 -16.04 -10.11
N ILE A 46 -8.09 -15.29 -9.78
CA ILE A 46 -8.63 -14.26 -10.66
C ILE A 46 -7.68 -13.07 -10.76
N SER A 47 -7.13 -12.62 -9.63
CA SER A 47 -6.17 -11.53 -9.59
C SER A 47 -4.74 -12.05 -9.70
N TYR A 48 -3.83 -11.17 -10.13
CA TYR A 48 -2.42 -11.52 -10.16
C TYR A 48 -1.88 -11.65 -8.73
N TRP A 49 -1.04 -12.62 -8.53
CA TRP A 49 -0.25 -12.77 -7.30
C TRP A 49 1.06 -13.45 -7.67
N PRO A 50 2.21 -13.00 -7.15
CA PRO A 50 3.50 -13.57 -7.52
C PRO A 50 3.56 -15.07 -7.30
N GLU A 51 4.11 -15.80 -8.28
CA GLU A 51 4.33 -17.24 -8.15
C GLU A 51 5.32 -17.50 -7.03
N GLY A 52 5.04 -18.51 -6.23
CA GLY A 52 5.86 -18.82 -5.07
C GLY A 52 5.40 -18.17 -3.78
N ALA A 53 4.51 -17.18 -3.84
CA ALA A 53 3.91 -16.58 -2.65
C ALA A 53 2.58 -17.27 -2.36
N PRO A 54 2.27 -17.57 -1.07
CA PRO A 54 0.99 -18.18 -0.73
C PRO A 54 -0.18 -17.27 -1.13
N ARG A 55 -1.23 -17.87 -1.66
CA ARG A 55 -2.47 -17.12 -1.95
C ARG A 55 -3.33 -17.11 -0.69
N GLN A 56 -2.91 -16.30 0.27
CA GLN A 56 -3.56 -16.15 1.58
C GLN A 56 -3.54 -14.68 1.98
N GLU A 57 -4.60 -14.23 2.64
CA GLU A 57 -4.68 -12.85 3.14
C GLU A 57 -3.98 -12.74 4.49
N THR A 58 -2.69 -13.06 4.50
CA THR A 58 -1.85 -13.03 5.69
C THR A 58 -0.66 -12.11 5.46
N LEU A 59 -0.16 -11.54 6.56
CA LEU A 59 1.03 -10.68 6.49
C LEU A 59 2.21 -11.42 5.90
N GLU A 60 2.41 -12.69 6.29
CA GLU A 60 3.49 -13.52 5.76
C GLU A 60 3.41 -13.67 4.23
N ALA A 61 2.21 -13.91 3.70
CA ALA A 61 2.02 -14.05 2.26
C ALA A 61 2.39 -12.76 1.52
N PHE A 62 2.04 -11.61 2.08
CA PHE A 62 2.38 -10.31 1.48
C PHE A 62 3.88 -10.05 1.54
N LEU A 63 4.54 -10.40 2.65
CA LEU A 63 6.00 -10.26 2.75
C LEU A 63 6.71 -11.12 1.71
N VAL A 64 6.27 -12.38 1.52
CA VAL A 64 6.83 -13.26 0.50
C VAL A 64 6.59 -12.70 -0.90
N ALA A 65 5.36 -12.25 -1.18
CA ALA A 65 5.01 -11.68 -2.49
C ALA A 65 5.91 -10.50 -2.84
N PHE A 66 6.12 -9.58 -1.92
CA PHE A 66 6.95 -8.39 -2.18
C PHE A 66 8.43 -8.74 -2.21
N SER A 67 8.87 -9.79 -1.52
CA SER A 67 10.25 -10.26 -1.63
C SER A 67 10.57 -10.72 -3.06
N THR A 68 9.58 -11.24 -3.79
CA THR A 68 9.80 -11.69 -5.18
C THR A 68 10.12 -10.54 -6.12
N VAL A 69 9.77 -9.31 -5.76
CA VAL A 69 10.08 -8.11 -6.55
C VAL A 69 11.14 -7.25 -5.86
N GLY A 70 11.90 -7.83 -4.93
CA GLY A 70 13.11 -7.22 -4.39
C GLY A 70 12.95 -6.45 -3.09
N PHE A 71 11.77 -6.45 -2.47
CA PHE A 71 11.57 -5.76 -1.21
C PHE A 71 12.04 -6.60 -0.02
N GLU A 72 12.58 -5.93 1.00
CA GLU A 72 12.97 -6.54 2.27
C GLU A 72 12.52 -5.65 3.42
N LEU A 73 12.51 -6.20 4.63
CA LEU A 73 12.10 -5.44 5.82
C LEU A 73 12.99 -4.23 6.05
N CYS A 74 12.37 -3.14 6.48
CA CYS A 74 13.02 -1.88 6.77
C CYS A 74 12.51 -1.35 8.12
N SER A 75 13.35 -0.67 8.87
CA SER A 75 13.00 -0.20 10.21
C SER A 75 12.53 1.26 10.25
N SER A 76 12.50 1.96 9.12
CA SER A 76 12.23 3.40 9.13
C SER A 76 11.47 3.85 7.88
N GLU A 77 10.53 4.77 8.06
CA GLU A 77 9.80 5.45 6.98
C GLU A 77 10.57 6.63 6.41
N VAL A 78 11.71 6.96 6.99
CA VAL A 78 12.50 8.11 6.53
C VAL A 78 13.03 7.87 5.11
N PRO A 79 12.89 8.85 4.20
CA PRO A 79 13.39 8.68 2.82
C PRO A 79 14.90 8.43 2.78
N GLU A 80 15.31 7.53 1.87
CA GLU A 80 16.73 7.22 1.64
C GLU A 80 17.01 7.28 0.15
N GLY A 81 18.11 7.92 -0.21
CA GLY A 81 18.52 8.00 -1.61
C GLY A 81 18.79 6.62 -2.21
N GLY A 82 18.29 6.39 -3.43
CA GLY A 82 18.49 5.13 -4.14
C GLY A 82 17.63 3.99 -3.64
N VAL A 83 16.65 4.26 -2.79
CA VAL A 83 15.78 3.24 -2.19
C VAL A 83 14.32 3.64 -2.36
N GLU A 84 13.50 2.64 -2.66
CA GLU A 84 12.05 2.76 -2.73
C GLU A 84 11.44 2.04 -1.52
N LYS A 85 10.46 2.67 -0.87
CA LYS A 85 9.83 2.09 0.33
C LYS A 85 8.33 1.94 0.14
N VAL A 86 7.78 0.91 0.80
CA VAL A 86 6.33 0.68 0.88
C VAL A 86 5.95 0.39 2.32
N ALA A 87 4.69 0.65 2.68
CA ALA A 87 4.15 0.38 4.00
C ALA A 87 2.98 -0.58 3.87
N ILE A 88 2.89 -1.58 4.75
CA ILE A 88 1.79 -2.54 4.81
C ILE A 88 0.91 -2.19 6.00
N TYR A 89 -0.39 -2.01 5.74
CA TYR A 89 -1.40 -1.77 6.77
C TYR A 89 -2.14 -3.06 7.09
N VAL A 90 -2.46 -3.26 8.36
CA VAL A 90 -3.22 -4.43 8.82
C VAL A 90 -4.37 -3.99 9.70
N ASN A 91 -5.43 -4.82 9.74
CA ASN A 91 -6.56 -4.59 10.62
C ASN A 91 -6.27 -5.14 12.03
N ALA A 92 -7.28 -5.13 12.92
CA ALA A 92 -7.13 -5.59 14.29
C ALA A 92 -6.77 -7.07 14.38
N GLN A 93 -7.07 -7.86 13.35
CA GLN A 93 -6.75 -9.27 13.29
C GLN A 93 -5.38 -9.55 12.66
N GLY A 94 -4.65 -8.50 12.28
CA GLY A 94 -3.34 -8.64 11.66
C GLY A 94 -3.39 -8.99 10.17
N GLU A 95 -4.54 -8.86 9.54
CA GLU A 95 -4.70 -9.15 8.11
C GLU A 95 -4.37 -7.92 7.27
N PRO A 96 -3.58 -8.07 6.18
CA PRO A 96 -3.28 -6.93 5.31
C PRO A 96 -4.52 -6.34 4.67
N THR A 97 -4.63 -5.02 4.72
CA THR A 97 -5.78 -4.29 4.17
C THR A 97 -5.38 -3.30 3.10
N HIS A 98 -4.15 -2.81 3.12
CA HIS A 98 -3.71 -1.73 2.25
C HIS A 98 -2.19 -1.66 2.22
N MET A 99 -1.66 -1.10 1.14
CA MET A 99 -0.24 -0.74 1.06
C MET A 99 -0.10 0.65 0.43
N ALA A 100 0.88 1.39 0.91
CA ALA A 100 1.24 2.70 0.37
C ALA A 100 2.68 2.65 -0.16
N ARG A 101 3.00 3.54 -1.09
CA ARG A 101 4.34 3.65 -1.67
C ARG A 101 4.90 5.04 -1.38
N GLN A 102 6.20 5.11 -1.04
CA GLN A 102 6.86 6.38 -0.81
C GLN A 102 7.42 6.94 -2.13
N LEU A 103 7.18 8.23 -2.34
CA LEU A 103 7.72 8.96 -3.49
C LEU A 103 9.12 9.49 -3.17
N SER A 104 9.87 9.86 -4.19
CA SER A 104 11.21 10.43 -4.02
C SER A 104 11.21 11.72 -3.21
N SER A 105 10.08 12.43 -3.17
CA SER A 105 9.92 13.63 -2.35
C SER A 105 9.84 13.34 -0.85
N GLY A 106 9.63 12.07 -0.47
CA GLY A 106 9.39 11.67 0.90
C GLY A 106 7.92 11.56 1.27
N GLU A 107 7.05 12.10 0.46
CA GLU A 107 5.61 11.92 0.65
C GLU A 107 5.21 10.51 0.23
N TRP A 108 4.03 10.08 0.66
CA TRP A 108 3.50 8.77 0.34
C TRP A 108 2.39 8.87 -0.68
N THR A 109 2.14 7.80 -1.41
CA THR A 109 1.04 7.72 -2.37
C THR A 109 0.29 6.42 -2.17
N SER A 110 -1.04 6.50 -2.28
CA SER A 110 -1.92 5.36 -2.10
C SER A 110 -3.00 5.34 -3.17
N LYS A 111 -3.29 4.15 -3.66
CA LYS A 111 -4.49 3.89 -4.46
C LYS A 111 -5.58 3.46 -3.50
N LEU A 112 -6.67 4.20 -3.43
CA LEU A 112 -7.74 3.96 -2.46
C LEU A 112 -8.78 2.99 -3.04
N GLY A 113 -8.40 1.71 -3.16
CA GLY A 113 -9.27 0.69 -3.72
C GLY A 113 -9.62 0.98 -5.18
N LYS A 114 -10.90 1.17 -5.46
CA LYS A 114 -11.40 1.56 -6.79
C LYS A 114 -11.52 3.09 -6.92
N SER A 115 -11.12 3.82 -5.89
CA SER A 115 -11.19 5.28 -5.86
C SER A 115 -9.91 5.91 -6.39
N GLU A 116 -9.67 7.17 -6.02
CA GLU A 116 -8.55 7.94 -6.55
C GLU A 116 -7.21 7.50 -5.98
N ASP A 117 -6.13 7.86 -6.67
CA ASP A 117 -4.79 7.88 -6.10
C ASP A 117 -4.60 9.21 -5.40
N ILE A 118 -3.95 9.20 -4.25
CA ILE A 118 -3.64 10.41 -3.51
C ILE A 118 -2.17 10.44 -3.09
N GLU A 119 -1.63 11.66 -2.96
CA GLU A 119 -0.39 11.91 -2.21
C GLU A 119 -0.79 12.31 -0.80
N HIS A 120 -0.06 11.81 0.20
CA HIS A 120 -0.39 12.06 1.60
C HIS A 120 0.84 11.92 2.48
N GLN A 121 0.72 12.30 3.76
CA GLN A 121 1.76 12.08 4.74
C GLN A 121 1.75 10.63 5.20
N PHE A 122 2.84 10.19 5.82
CA PHE A 122 2.95 8.80 6.30
C PHE A 122 1.80 8.43 7.25
N ASP A 123 1.45 9.32 8.15
CA ASP A 123 0.45 9.04 9.17
C ASP A 123 -1.00 9.39 8.76
N SER A 124 -1.21 9.89 7.55
CA SER A 124 -2.54 10.32 7.09
C SER A 124 -3.58 9.22 7.13
N LEU A 125 -3.19 8.00 6.81
CA LEU A 125 -4.10 6.84 6.73
C LEU A 125 -3.93 5.88 7.90
N ASP A 126 -2.92 6.08 8.74
CA ASP A 126 -2.59 5.19 9.84
C ASP A 126 -3.64 5.29 10.95
N GLY A 127 -4.09 4.13 11.45
CA GLY A 127 -5.09 4.08 12.49
C GLY A 127 -6.52 4.26 12.03
N SER A 128 -6.77 4.31 10.72
CA SER A 128 -8.15 4.44 10.21
C SER A 128 -8.93 3.16 10.44
N GLN A 129 -10.27 3.29 10.53
CA GLN A 129 -11.13 2.11 10.64
C GLN A 129 -11.18 1.32 9.34
N VAL A 130 -10.84 1.94 8.21
CA VAL A 130 -10.87 1.30 6.90
C VAL A 130 -9.65 0.41 6.70
N TYR A 131 -8.45 0.92 7.01
CA TYR A 131 -7.20 0.21 6.72
C TYR A 131 -6.46 -0.29 7.95
N GLY A 132 -6.78 0.21 9.13
CA GLY A 132 -6.06 -0.15 10.35
C GLY A 132 -4.74 0.59 10.49
N SER A 133 -3.70 -0.11 10.90
CA SER A 133 -2.42 0.51 11.23
C SER A 133 -1.27 -0.09 10.43
N VAL A 134 -0.20 0.69 10.26
CA VAL A 134 1.02 0.22 9.60
C VAL A 134 1.66 -0.86 10.46
N ALA A 135 1.90 -2.03 9.85
CA ALA A 135 2.58 -3.14 10.52
C ALA A 135 4.06 -3.18 10.18
N TYR A 136 4.40 -3.04 8.89
CA TYR A 136 5.79 -3.11 8.44
C TYR A 136 6.05 -2.11 7.33
N ILE A 137 7.32 -1.71 7.24
CA ILE A 137 7.86 -0.96 6.12
C ILE A 137 8.84 -1.88 5.40
N LEU A 138 8.79 -1.89 4.07
CA LEU A 138 9.70 -2.65 3.24
C LEU A 138 10.47 -1.69 2.34
N LYS A 139 11.66 -2.10 1.90
CA LYS A 139 12.46 -1.31 0.98
C LYS A 139 13.08 -2.18 -0.11
N ARG A 140 13.36 -1.56 -1.26
CA ARG A 140 14.18 -2.17 -2.29
C ARG A 140 15.05 -1.12 -2.94
N SER A 141 16.20 -1.54 -3.47
CA SER A 141 17.09 -0.66 -4.22
C SER A 141 16.47 -0.30 -5.56
N LEU A 142 16.65 0.94 -5.96
CA LEU A 142 16.20 1.42 -7.27
C LEU A 142 17.14 0.95 -8.38
#